data_77c0df68c7a9bbdf6a0e4be0ffffdb5d
#
_entry.id   77c0df68c7a9bbdf6a0e4be0ffffdb5d
#
_cell.length_a   1.000
_cell.length_b   1.000
_cell.length_c   1.000
_cell.angle_alpha   90.00
_cell.angle_beta   90.00
_cell.angle_gamma   90.00
#
_symmetry.space_group_name_H-M   'P 1'
#
loop_
_entity.id
_entity.type
_entity.pdbx_description
1 polymer ?
#
loop_
_entity_poly.entity_id
_entity_poly.type
_entity_poly.pdbx_seq_one_letter_code
_entity_poly.pdbx_strand_id
1 'polypeptide(L)'
;MKIIAVTLLALLASGFGQAEPPHLIDRQTGKYLGNLNANQYDPNSVKNPYGRYGSEYSADSINNPYGQYGSRYSNDSPNNPYATNPPAIQSK
;
A
#
# COMPACT_ATOMS: atom_id res chain seq x y z
N MET A 1 27.49 -24.26 -16.39
CA MET A 1 26.54 -25.18 -16.07
C MET A 1 25.95 -24.96 -14.77
N LYS A 2 26.71 -24.98 -13.76
CA LYS A 2 26.21 -24.82 -12.46
C LYS A 2 25.55 -23.48 -12.30
N ILE A 3 26.11 -22.48 -12.92
CA ILE A 3 25.57 -21.15 -12.83
C ILE A 3 24.20 -21.07 -13.45
N ILE A 4 24.04 -21.77 -14.53
CA ILE A 4 22.76 -21.76 -15.21
C ILE A 4 21.69 -22.38 -14.35
N ALA A 5 22.02 -23.41 -13.66
CA ALA A 5 21.08 -24.10 -12.82
C ALA A 5 20.61 -23.18 -11.68
N VAL A 6 21.55 -22.48 -11.12
CA VAL A 6 21.22 -21.59 -10.03
C VAL A 6 20.31 -20.46 -10.50
N THR A 7 20.60 -19.96 -11.66
CA THR A 7 19.78 -18.89 -12.19
C THR A 7 18.36 -19.36 -12.44
N LEU A 8 18.24 -20.53 -12.94
CA LEU A 8 16.93 -21.07 -13.20
C LEU A 8 16.13 -21.21 -11.93
N LEU A 9 16.78 -21.63 -10.89
CA LEU A 9 16.12 -21.78 -9.64
C LEU A 9 15.61 -20.46 -9.12
N ALA A 10 16.39 -19.44 -9.26
CA ALA A 10 15.97 -18.12 -8.82
C ALA A 10 14.76 -17.65 -9.60
N LEU A 11 14.74 -17.91 -10.87
CA LEU A 11 13.60 -17.52 -11.66
C LEU A 11 12.34 -18.22 -11.25
N LEU A 12 12.45 -19.48 -10.95
CA LEU A 12 11.29 -20.20 -10.50
C LEU A 12 10.74 -19.62 -9.23
N ALA A 13 11.60 -19.32 -8.34
CA ALA A 13 11.16 -18.76 -7.08
C ALA A 13 10.40 -17.45 -7.28
N SER A 14 10.92 -16.59 -8.13
CA SER A 14 10.22 -15.35 -8.35
C SER A 14 8.99 -15.55 -9.20
N GLY A 15 9.00 -16.55 -10.04
CA GLY A 15 7.88 -16.76 -10.93
C GLY A 15 6.65 -17.25 -10.22
N PHE A 16 6.77 -17.81 -9.05
CA PHE A 16 5.65 -18.20 -8.35
C PHE A 16 5.03 -17.16 -7.60
N GLY A 17 5.34 -16.11 -7.90
CA GLY A 17 4.60 -15.25 -7.79
C GLY A 17 3.99 -14.93 -6.65
N GLN A 18 4.38 -14.63 -6.13
CA GLN A 18 3.90 -13.92 -5.16
C GLN A 18 3.78 -12.55 -5.62
N ALA A 19 2.93 -12.33 -6.56
CA ALA A 19 2.62 -10.99 -7.00
C ALA A 19 2.27 -10.21 -5.76
N GLU A 20 2.88 -9.08 -5.59
CA GLU A 20 2.51 -8.22 -4.49
C GLU A 20 1.10 -7.75 -4.67
N PRO A 21 0.33 -7.62 -3.60
CA PRO A 21 -1.01 -7.07 -3.73
C PRO A 21 -0.93 -5.61 -4.18
N PRO A 22 -1.97 -5.11 -4.79
CA PRO A 22 -2.01 -3.68 -5.09
C PRO A 22 -1.93 -2.89 -3.79
N HIS A 23 -1.30 -1.75 -3.86
CA HIS A 23 -1.12 -0.92 -2.67
C HIS A 23 -1.23 0.55 -3.05
N LEU A 24 -1.43 1.36 -2.04
CA LEU A 24 -1.51 2.80 -2.23
C LEU A 24 -0.14 3.43 -2.07
N ILE A 25 0.11 4.47 -2.84
CA ILE A 25 1.30 5.28 -2.69
C ILE A 25 0.92 6.75 -2.79
N ASP A 26 1.73 7.58 -2.16
CA ASP A 26 1.65 9.03 -2.34
C ASP A 26 2.23 9.35 -3.72
N ARG A 27 1.46 10.02 -4.56
CA ARG A 27 1.88 10.28 -5.93
C ARG A 27 3.11 11.15 -6.04
N GLN A 28 3.30 12.04 -5.10
CA GLN A 28 4.42 12.97 -5.17
C GLN A 28 5.70 12.37 -4.62
N THR A 29 5.58 11.57 -3.56
CA THR A 29 6.76 11.10 -2.85
C THR A 29 7.06 9.63 -3.06
N GLY A 30 6.09 8.88 -3.54
CA GLY A 30 6.22 7.43 -3.66
C GLY A 30 6.06 6.70 -2.33
N LYS A 31 5.66 7.40 -1.29
CA LYS A 31 5.54 6.80 0.03
C LYS A 31 4.46 5.73 0.03
N TYR A 32 4.79 4.56 0.58
CA TYR A 32 3.87 3.44 0.69
C TYR A 32 2.78 3.77 1.71
N LEU A 33 1.55 3.51 1.37
CA LEU A 33 0.40 3.84 2.20
C LEU A 33 -0.51 2.66 2.51
N GLY A 34 -0.05 1.45 2.26
CA GLY A 34 -0.76 0.25 2.68
C GLY A 34 -1.26 -0.61 1.55
N ASN A 35 -1.44 -1.87 1.86
CA ASN A 35 -1.96 -2.83 0.90
C ASN A 35 -3.47 -2.71 0.76
N LEU A 36 -3.94 -2.84 -0.48
CA LEU A 36 -5.37 -2.84 -0.76
C LEU A 36 -5.85 -4.28 -0.80
N ASN A 37 -5.99 -4.90 0.35
CA ASN A 37 -6.56 -6.22 0.43
C ASN A 37 -7.62 -6.22 1.54
N ALA A 38 -8.39 -7.28 1.61
CA ALA A 38 -9.47 -7.37 2.58
C ALA A 38 -9.04 -8.03 3.87
N ASN A 39 -7.77 -8.36 4.01
CA ASN A 39 -7.29 -9.07 5.17
C ASN A 39 -7.07 -8.12 6.33
N GLN A 40 -7.99 -8.13 7.28
CA GLN A 40 -7.89 -7.23 8.42
C GLN A 40 -6.80 -7.62 9.41
N TYR A 41 -6.11 -8.72 9.16
CA TYR A 41 -5.02 -9.16 10.03
C TYR A 41 -3.65 -8.91 9.39
N ASP A 42 -3.61 -8.44 8.17
CA ASP A 42 -2.36 -8.08 7.51
C ASP A 42 -1.86 -6.77 8.13
N PRO A 43 -0.68 -6.74 8.75
CA PRO A 43 -0.20 -5.53 9.40
C PRO A 43 -0.02 -4.35 8.45
N ASN A 44 0.04 -4.62 7.15
CA ASN A 44 0.19 -3.56 6.16
C ASN A 44 -1.08 -3.24 5.40
N SER A 45 -2.21 -3.84 5.78
CA SER A 45 -3.46 -3.62 5.07
C SER A 45 -4.15 -2.34 5.51
N VAL A 46 -4.75 -1.65 4.55
CA VAL A 46 -5.59 -0.50 4.87
C VAL A 46 -6.87 -0.93 5.60
N LYS A 47 -7.16 -2.22 5.64
CA LYS A 47 -8.33 -2.72 6.34
C LYS A 47 -8.04 -3.19 7.76
N ASN A 48 -6.79 -3.16 8.18
CA ASN A 48 -6.44 -3.59 9.53
C ASN A 48 -6.58 -2.41 10.49
N PRO A 49 -7.60 -2.42 11.37
CA PRO A 49 -7.84 -1.25 12.24
C PRO A 49 -6.78 -1.07 13.33
N TYR A 50 -5.88 -2.03 13.48
CA TYR A 50 -4.81 -1.93 14.44
C TYR A 50 -3.44 -1.74 13.77
N GLY A 51 -3.41 -1.68 12.45
CA GLY A 51 -2.18 -1.56 11.71
C GLY A 51 -1.85 -0.11 11.36
N ARG A 52 -0.60 0.10 10.98
CA ARG A 52 -0.11 1.45 10.65
C ARG A 52 -0.91 2.10 9.53
N TYR A 53 -1.40 1.30 8.59
CA TYR A 53 -2.06 1.86 7.41
C TYR A 53 -3.58 1.74 7.45
N GLY A 54 -4.12 1.12 8.48
CA GLY A 54 -5.56 0.93 8.61
C GLY A 54 -6.19 1.57 9.83
N SER A 55 -5.38 1.95 10.80
CA SER A 55 -5.88 2.51 12.05
C SER A 55 -6.44 3.90 11.85
N GLU A 56 -7.55 4.20 12.50
CA GLU A 56 -8.10 5.54 12.43
C GLU A 56 -7.28 6.57 13.23
N TYR A 57 -6.23 6.10 13.90
CA TYR A 57 -5.38 6.99 14.69
C TYR A 57 -3.97 7.14 14.14
N SER A 58 -3.65 6.44 13.08
CA SER A 58 -2.29 6.49 12.52
C SER A 58 -2.15 7.61 11.51
N ALA A 59 -1.03 8.32 11.57
CA ALA A 59 -0.76 9.41 10.65
C ALA A 59 -0.64 8.94 9.19
N ASP A 60 -0.30 7.67 8.98
CA ASP A 60 -0.12 7.15 7.62
C ASP A 60 -1.35 6.46 7.07
N SER A 61 -2.46 6.50 7.80
CA SER A 61 -3.65 5.75 7.43
C SER A 61 -4.64 6.62 6.68
N ILE A 62 -5.23 6.06 5.62
CA ILE A 62 -6.30 6.75 4.91
C ILE A 62 -7.59 6.74 5.72
N ASN A 63 -7.62 6.00 6.84
CA ASN A 63 -8.80 5.92 7.69
C ASN A 63 -8.76 6.89 8.86
N ASN A 64 -7.69 7.65 8.99
CA ASN A 64 -7.57 8.63 10.06
C ASN A 64 -8.18 9.96 9.60
N PRO A 65 -9.33 10.37 10.13
CA PRO A 65 -9.99 11.58 9.65
C PRO A 65 -9.25 12.87 9.99
N TYR A 66 -8.21 12.78 10.83
CA TYR A 66 -7.40 13.94 11.18
C TYR A 66 -5.99 13.85 10.60
N GLY A 67 -5.69 12.82 9.81
CA GLY A 67 -4.36 12.63 9.26
C GLY A 67 -4.24 13.18 7.86
N GLN A 68 -3.00 13.34 7.41
CA GLN A 68 -2.70 13.85 6.08
C GLN A 68 -3.37 13.00 4.98
N TYR A 69 -3.44 11.70 5.17
CA TYR A 69 -3.95 10.81 4.13
C TYR A 69 -5.38 10.38 4.36
N GLY A 70 -6.00 10.80 5.45
CA GLY A 70 -7.37 10.40 5.76
C GLY A 70 -8.36 11.55 5.92
N SER A 71 -7.87 12.77 6.06
CA SER A 71 -8.74 13.93 6.26
C SER A 71 -9.53 14.26 5.02
N ARG A 72 -10.79 14.58 5.18
CA ARG A 72 -11.63 14.99 4.07
C ARG A 72 -11.25 16.37 3.54
N TYR A 73 -10.31 17.03 4.18
CA TYR A 73 -9.88 18.37 3.78
C TYR A 73 -8.44 18.39 3.25
N SER A 74 -7.76 17.26 3.25
CA SER A 74 -6.37 17.20 2.81
C SER A 74 -6.28 16.94 1.32
N ASN A 75 -5.39 17.65 0.64
CA ASN A 75 -5.14 17.41 -0.78
C ASN A 75 -4.54 16.04 -1.06
N ASP A 76 -4.03 15.36 -0.05
CA ASP A 76 -3.39 14.05 -0.21
C ASP A 76 -4.30 12.90 0.18
N SER A 77 -5.57 13.18 0.44
CA SER A 77 -6.49 12.18 0.96
C SER A 77 -7.48 11.71 -0.09
N PRO A 78 -7.74 10.41 -0.18
CA PRO A 78 -8.78 9.91 -1.08
C PRO A 78 -10.19 10.28 -0.59
N ASN A 79 -10.30 10.74 0.65
CA ASN A 79 -11.59 11.10 1.24
C ASN A 79 -11.99 12.53 0.96
N ASN A 80 -11.11 13.28 0.32
CA ASN A 80 -11.40 14.66 -0.07
C ASN A 80 -11.80 14.68 -1.54
N PRO A 81 -13.06 14.99 -1.88
CA PRO A 81 -13.49 14.98 -3.28
C PRO A 81 -12.81 16.05 -4.12
N TYR A 82 -12.15 17.01 -3.49
CA TYR A 82 -11.44 18.06 -4.21
C TYR A 82 -9.93 17.93 -4.13
N ALA A 83 -9.44 16.77 -3.69
CA ALA A 83 -7.99 16.56 -3.54
C ALA A 83 -7.29 16.64 -4.87
N THR A 84 -6.12 17.28 -4.88
CA THR A 84 -5.31 17.40 -6.08
C THR A 84 -4.22 16.34 -6.15
N ASN A 85 -3.94 15.65 -5.04
CA ASN A 85 -2.91 14.61 -5.00
C ASN A 85 -3.38 13.40 -4.20
N PRO A 86 -4.56 12.82 -4.53
CA PRO A 86 -4.98 11.63 -3.81
C PRO A 86 -4.03 10.47 -4.09
N PRO A 87 -3.93 9.51 -3.18
CA PRO A 87 -3.02 8.39 -3.39
C PRO A 87 -3.33 7.62 -4.67
N ALA A 88 -2.29 7.09 -5.27
CA ALA A 88 -2.43 6.27 -6.46
C ALA A 88 -2.38 4.80 -6.08
N ILE A 89 -2.99 3.97 -6.89
CA ILE A 89 -2.94 2.52 -6.72
C ILE A 89 -1.80 2.02 -7.59
N GLN A 90 -0.90 1.26 -6.99
CA GLN A 90 0.20 0.67 -7.72
C GLN A 90 0.12 -0.84 -7.55
N SER A 91 0.28 -1.57 -8.63
CA SER A 91 0.33 -3.02 -8.56
C SER A 91 1.49 -3.52 -9.37
N LYS A 92 1.94 -4.73 -9.05
CA LYS A 92 3.06 -5.31 -9.75
C LYS A 92 2.74 -6.57 -10.42
#